data_ae3dc95925701c9dce89734dfa413215
#
_entry.id   ae3dc95925701c9dce89734dfa413215
#
_cell.length_a   1.000
_cell.length_b   1.000
_cell.length_c   1.000
_cell.angle_alpha   90.00
_cell.angle_beta   90.00
_cell.angle_gamma   90.00
#
_symmetry.space_group_name_H-M   'P 1'
#
loop_
_entity.id
_entity.type
_entity.pdbx_description
1 polymer ?
#
loop_
_entity_poly.entity_id
_entity_poly.type
_entity_poly.pdbx_seq_one_letter_code
_entity_poly.pdbx_strand_id
1 'polypeptide(L)'
;MIYFDNAATTLKKPDGVAQAVSDAIMNLGNAGRGAYDASLHSMRMAYETRELLNELFNGEGPEQIAFMSNATEALNTAINGMIQPGDHVVTTVMEHNSVLRPLYLKEQTGVALTVLPLDENGLISSEAFEEAIRPDTEAVVCTHASNVTGTALNLYRIGEACKRHGLHFIVDASQSAGILPIDMQAMNIDAVSYTHLRAHETLMNL
;
A
#
# COMPACT_ATOMS: atom_id res chain seq x y z
N MET A 1 17.95 4.65 -24.95
CA MET A 1 17.80 3.33 -24.30
C MET A 1 16.31 3.11 -24.06
N ILE A 2 15.76 1.95 -24.40
CA ILE A 2 14.37 1.58 -24.05
C ILE A 2 14.46 0.82 -22.73
N TYR A 3 13.66 1.22 -21.73
CA TYR A 3 13.64 0.63 -20.39
C TYR A 3 12.25 0.06 -20.09
N PHE A 4 12.15 -1.24 -19.86
CA PHE A 4 10.91 -1.97 -19.60
C PHE A 4 10.83 -2.61 -18.20
N ASP A 5 11.66 -2.16 -17.26
CA ASP A 5 11.76 -2.74 -15.93
C ASP A 5 11.30 -1.78 -14.81
N ASN A 6 10.36 -0.88 -15.12
CA ASN A 6 9.79 0.05 -14.13
C ASN A 6 9.04 -0.69 -13.00
N ALA A 7 8.56 -1.91 -13.24
CA ALA A 7 7.97 -2.74 -12.20
C ALA A 7 8.97 -3.11 -11.09
N ALA A 8 10.26 -3.18 -11.40
CA ALA A 8 11.31 -3.36 -10.39
C ALA A 8 11.67 -2.04 -9.70
N THR A 9 11.93 -0.99 -10.49
CA THR A 9 12.16 0.38 -10.02
C THR A 9 12.10 1.35 -11.17
N THR A 10 11.66 2.58 -10.91
CA THR A 10 11.68 3.68 -11.87
C THR A 10 13.12 4.07 -12.22
N LEU A 11 13.51 4.00 -13.48
CA LEU A 11 14.85 4.38 -13.92
C LEU A 11 15.07 5.90 -13.83
N LYS A 12 14.14 6.66 -14.40
CA LYS A 12 14.21 8.13 -14.42
C LYS A 12 13.44 8.71 -13.24
N LYS A 13 14.14 9.38 -12.35
CA LYS A 13 13.54 10.14 -11.26
C LYS A 13 13.28 11.59 -11.71
N PRO A 14 12.29 12.30 -11.15
CA PRO A 14 12.15 13.75 -11.34
C PRO A 14 13.44 14.49 -10.96
N ASP A 15 13.77 15.55 -11.70
CA ASP A 15 15.04 16.27 -11.53
C ASP A 15 15.23 16.82 -10.11
N GLY A 16 14.14 17.23 -9.42
CA GLY A 16 14.20 17.73 -8.05
C GLY A 16 14.53 16.68 -6.98
N VAL A 17 14.35 15.39 -7.25
CA VAL A 17 14.55 14.33 -6.23
C VAL A 17 16.00 14.24 -5.77
N ALA A 18 16.95 14.24 -6.71
CA ALA A 18 18.37 14.17 -6.37
C ALA A 18 18.82 15.39 -5.56
N GLN A 19 18.35 16.59 -5.94
CA GLN A 19 18.66 17.81 -5.24
C GLN A 19 18.06 17.80 -3.82
N ALA A 20 16.79 17.43 -3.67
CA ALA A 20 16.12 17.36 -2.36
C ALA A 20 16.81 16.36 -1.40
N VAL A 21 17.26 15.20 -1.92
CA VAL A 21 18.03 14.24 -1.11
C VAL A 21 19.37 14.81 -0.68
N SER A 22 20.09 15.47 -1.60
CA SER A 22 21.37 16.12 -1.31
C SER A 22 21.20 17.21 -0.23
N ASP A 23 20.22 18.08 -0.41
CA ASP A 23 19.91 19.15 0.54
C ASP A 23 19.52 18.62 1.92
N ALA A 24 18.75 17.54 1.96
CA ALA A 24 18.37 16.86 3.19
C ALA A 24 19.60 16.32 3.94
N ILE A 25 20.51 15.64 3.24
CA ILE A 25 21.75 15.10 3.84
C ILE A 25 22.62 16.21 4.42
N MET A 26 22.70 17.36 3.73
CA MET A 26 23.60 18.46 4.14
C MET A 26 23.02 19.35 5.23
N ASN A 27 21.69 19.50 5.33
CA ASN A 27 21.06 20.56 6.09
C ASN A 27 20.07 20.09 7.16
N LEU A 28 19.60 18.81 7.12
CA LEU A 28 18.64 18.34 8.10
C LEU A 28 19.30 17.80 9.36
N GLY A 29 18.63 18.06 10.50
CA GLY A 29 19.00 17.53 11.81
C GLY A 29 18.08 16.38 12.24
N ASN A 30 18.18 16.00 13.51
CA ASN A 30 17.29 14.99 14.09
C ASN A 30 15.89 15.56 14.31
N ALA A 31 14.89 15.02 13.63
CA ALA A 31 13.49 15.47 13.70
C ALA A 31 12.81 15.22 15.07
N GLY A 32 13.39 14.41 15.96
CA GLY A 32 12.70 13.96 17.19
C GLY A 32 13.15 14.61 18.48
N ARG A 33 14.28 15.36 18.54
CA ARG A 33 14.89 15.71 19.82
C ARG A 33 15.54 17.10 19.90
N GLY A 34 15.27 17.99 18.98
CA GLY A 34 15.93 19.29 18.98
C GLY A 34 14.97 20.45 18.81
N ALA A 35 15.30 21.61 19.40
CA ALA A 35 14.60 22.87 19.21
C ALA A 35 15.41 23.88 18.37
N TYR A 36 16.49 23.42 17.71
CA TYR A 36 17.30 24.22 16.80
C TYR A 36 16.80 24.15 15.37
N ASP A 37 17.13 25.12 14.55
CA ASP A 37 16.53 25.32 13.21
C ASP A 37 16.56 24.09 12.31
N ALA A 38 17.70 23.37 12.24
CA ALA A 38 17.79 22.16 11.42
C ALA A 38 16.86 21.02 11.89
N SER A 39 16.63 20.90 13.21
CA SER A 39 15.70 19.92 13.79
C SER A 39 14.24 20.30 13.49
N LEU A 40 13.89 21.58 13.65
CA LEU A 40 12.55 22.09 13.34
C LEU A 40 12.24 21.97 11.83
N HIS A 41 13.23 22.20 10.97
CA HIS A 41 13.10 22.01 9.53
C HIS A 41 12.82 20.54 9.20
N SER A 42 13.56 19.61 9.81
CA SER A 42 13.32 18.16 9.60
C SER A 42 11.92 17.72 10.01
N MET A 43 11.41 18.25 11.15
CA MET A 43 10.04 17.96 11.60
C MET A 43 8.99 18.50 10.64
N ARG A 44 9.16 19.73 10.15
CA ARG A 44 8.24 20.36 9.19
C ARG A 44 8.22 19.57 7.89
N MET A 45 9.38 19.24 7.31
CA MET A 45 9.49 18.46 6.10
C MET A 45 8.80 17.09 6.22
N ALA A 46 9.00 16.39 7.34
CA ALA A 46 8.32 15.11 7.58
C ALA A 46 6.80 15.27 7.69
N TYR A 47 6.32 16.34 8.31
CA TYR A 47 4.90 16.61 8.43
C TYR A 47 4.28 17.02 7.09
N GLU A 48 4.89 17.94 6.37
CA GLU A 48 4.48 18.35 5.00
C GLU A 48 4.41 17.15 4.05
N THR A 49 5.38 16.23 4.14
CA THR A 49 5.34 14.98 3.36
C THR A 49 4.12 14.14 3.70
N ARG A 50 3.75 14.05 4.99
CA ARG A 50 2.52 13.35 5.40
C ARG A 50 1.26 14.04 4.88
N GLU A 51 1.21 15.37 4.89
CA GLU A 51 0.09 16.12 4.33
C GLU A 51 -0.09 15.84 2.84
N LEU A 52 1.00 15.89 2.06
CA LEU A 52 0.98 15.59 0.62
C LEU A 52 0.56 14.13 0.33
N LEU A 53 1.01 13.16 1.13
CA LEU A 53 0.59 11.78 0.99
C LEU A 53 -0.87 11.57 1.38
N ASN A 54 -1.32 12.25 2.42
CA ASN A 54 -2.73 12.23 2.81
C ASN A 54 -3.62 12.79 1.70
N GLU A 55 -3.21 13.87 1.05
CA GLU A 55 -3.90 14.45 -0.10
C GLU A 55 -3.90 13.48 -1.30
N LEU A 56 -2.74 12.89 -1.63
CA LEU A 56 -2.59 11.95 -2.74
C LEU A 56 -3.52 10.75 -2.65
N PHE A 57 -3.74 10.22 -1.45
CA PHE A 57 -4.57 9.03 -1.22
C PHE A 57 -5.96 9.36 -0.68
N ASN A 58 -6.31 10.64 -0.50
CA ASN A 58 -7.54 11.07 0.17
C ASN A 58 -7.75 10.34 1.51
N GLY A 59 -6.71 10.35 2.35
CA GLY A 59 -6.71 9.72 3.67
C GLY A 59 -7.47 10.54 4.72
N GLU A 60 -7.57 10.02 5.94
CA GLU A 60 -8.29 10.65 7.05
C GLU A 60 -7.49 11.76 7.76
N GLY A 61 -6.16 11.76 7.60
CA GLY A 61 -5.29 12.78 8.19
C GLY A 61 -3.80 12.41 8.12
N PRO A 62 -2.90 13.42 8.13
CA PRO A 62 -1.46 13.21 8.04
C PRO A 62 -0.88 12.38 9.21
N GLU A 63 -1.55 12.33 10.35
CA GLU A 63 -1.18 11.52 11.51
C GLU A 63 -1.37 10.01 11.26
N GLN A 64 -2.16 9.63 10.26
CA GLN A 64 -2.35 8.24 9.84
C GLN A 64 -1.22 7.74 8.91
N ILE A 65 -0.32 8.62 8.47
CA ILE A 65 0.79 8.24 7.61
C ILE A 65 1.98 7.76 8.44
N ALA A 66 2.37 6.51 8.24
CA ALA A 66 3.55 5.93 8.89
C ALA A 66 4.68 5.69 7.85
N PHE A 67 5.88 6.24 8.14
CA PHE A 67 7.06 5.95 7.33
C PHE A 67 7.68 4.62 7.77
N MET A 68 7.88 3.73 6.81
CA MET A 68 8.52 2.42 6.98
C MET A 68 9.73 2.30 6.05
N SER A 69 10.59 1.33 6.28
CA SER A 69 11.79 1.13 5.45
C SER A 69 11.44 0.71 4.00
N ASN A 70 10.31 0.02 3.84
CA ASN A 70 9.81 -0.48 2.55
C ASN A 70 8.37 -0.99 2.68
N ALA A 71 7.72 -1.27 1.52
CA ALA A 71 6.36 -1.80 1.49
C ALA A 71 6.21 -3.16 2.20
N THR A 72 7.25 -4.01 2.20
CA THR A 72 7.21 -5.29 2.91
C THR A 72 7.04 -5.10 4.42
N GLU A 73 7.77 -4.17 5.02
CA GLU A 73 7.63 -3.84 6.45
C GLU A 73 6.24 -3.26 6.73
N ALA A 74 5.76 -2.35 5.89
CA ALA A 74 4.44 -1.75 6.03
C ALA A 74 3.32 -2.79 5.97
N LEU A 75 3.34 -3.68 4.96
CA LEU A 75 2.36 -4.76 4.82
C LEU A 75 2.42 -5.75 6.00
N ASN A 76 3.62 -6.12 6.44
CA ASN A 76 3.77 -6.99 7.61
C ASN A 76 3.21 -6.32 8.87
N THR A 77 3.43 -5.01 9.04
CA THR A 77 2.91 -4.26 10.18
C THR A 77 1.38 -4.23 10.16
N ALA A 78 0.76 -3.91 9.01
CA ALA A 78 -0.69 -3.89 8.85
C ALA A 78 -1.31 -5.29 9.08
N ILE A 79 -0.80 -6.31 8.39
CA ILE A 79 -1.30 -7.69 8.49
C ILE A 79 -1.17 -8.22 9.93
N ASN A 80 -0.02 -8.01 10.57
CA ASN A 80 0.19 -8.49 11.94
C ASN A 80 -0.61 -7.71 12.98
N GLY A 81 -0.85 -6.43 12.74
CA GLY A 81 -1.60 -5.58 13.66
C GLY A 81 -3.12 -5.77 13.58
N MET A 82 -3.65 -5.98 12.37
CA MET A 82 -5.10 -5.99 12.12
C MET A 82 -5.71 -7.39 12.16
N ILE A 83 -4.94 -8.46 11.87
CA ILE A 83 -5.43 -9.83 11.74
C ILE A 83 -5.04 -10.64 12.98
N GLN A 84 -6.02 -11.33 13.59
CA GLN A 84 -5.86 -12.11 14.82
C GLN A 84 -6.13 -13.61 14.60
N PRO A 85 -5.62 -14.50 15.47
CA PRO A 85 -6.00 -15.91 15.44
C PRO A 85 -7.53 -16.10 15.56
N GLY A 86 -8.09 -16.92 14.69
CA GLY A 86 -9.54 -17.13 14.57
C GLY A 86 -10.19 -16.37 13.43
N ASP A 87 -9.54 -15.33 12.89
CA ASP A 87 -10.03 -14.58 11.74
C ASP A 87 -9.94 -15.40 10.46
N HIS A 88 -10.82 -15.09 9.52
CA HIS A 88 -10.69 -15.51 8.13
C HIS A 88 -10.27 -14.30 7.27
N VAL A 89 -9.35 -14.54 6.35
CA VAL A 89 -8.83 -13.51 5.41
C VAL A 89 -8.99 -13.98 3.98
N VAL A 90 -9.50 -13.12 3.12
CA VAL A 90 -9.55 -13.31 1.67
C VAL A 90 -8.36 -12.58 1.04
N THR A 91 -7.61 -13.30 0.22
CA THR A 91 -6.47 -12.77 -0.56
C THR A 91 -6.43 -13.41 -1.95
N THR A 92 -5.39 -13.14 -2.75
CA THR A 92 -5.32 -13.63 -4.13
C THR A 92 -4.00 -14.34 -4.44
N VAL A 93 -4.00 -15.13 -5.53
CA VAL A 93 -2.77 -15.72 -6.07
C VAL A 93 -1.86 -14.69 -6.75
N MET A 94 -2.34 -13.46 -6.99
CA MET A 94 -1.56 -12.39 -7.63
C MET A 94 -0.64 -11.65 -6.65
N GLU A 95 -0.75 -11.95 -5.36
CA GLU A 95 -0.03 -11.25 -4.32
C GLU A 95 1.49 -11.42 -4.41
N HIS A 96 2.20 -10.37 -4.08
CA HIS A 96 3.63 -10.46 -3.83
C HIS A 96 3.91 -11.23 -2.51
N ASN A 97 5.10 -11.81 -2.40
CA ASN A 97 5.56 -12.49 -1.18
C ASN A 97 5.49 -11.62 0.09
N SER A 98 5.49 -10.30 -0.05
CA SER A 98 5.31 -9.35 1.05
C SER A 98 3.94 -9.47 1.73
N VAL A 99 2.93 -9.98 1.02
CA VAL A 99 1.58 -10.29 1.52
C VAL A 99 1.45 -11.77 1.86
N LEU A 100 1.82 -12.67 0.95
CA LEU A 100 1.58 -14.11 1.15
C LEU A 100 2.36 -14.68 2.34
N ARG A 101 3.63 -14.29 2.52
CA ARG A 101 4.44 -14.84 3.62
C ARG A 101 3.88 -14.53 5.00
N PRO A 102 3.55 -13.27 5.37
CA PRO A 102 2.94 -13.00 6.67
C PRO A 102 1.56 -13.68 6.81
N LEU A 103 0.75 -13.79 5.75
CA LEU A 103 -0.54 -14.50 5.80
C LEU A 103 -0.34 -15.99 6.07
N TYR A 104 0.58 -16.67 5.40
CA TYR A 104 0.90 -18.08 5.68
C TYR A 104 1.47 -18.31 7.09
N LEU A 105 2.21 -17.33 7.63
CA LEU A 105 2.63 -17.40 9.03
C LEU A 105 1.44 -17.24 9.99
N LYS A 106 0.49 -16.36 9.67
CA LYS A 106 -0.76 -16.21 10.43
C LYS A 106 -1.63 -17.48 10.36
N GLU A 107 -1.68 -18.16 9.23
CA GLU A 107 -2.38 -19.43 9.07
C GLU A 107 -1.87 -20.49 10.07
N GLN A 108 -0.54 -20.55 10.31
CA GLN A 108 0.05 -21.44 11.30
C GLN A 108 -0.37 -21.11 12.75
N THR A 109 -0.89 -19.91 12.98
CA THR A 109 -1.34 -19.43 14.29
C THR A 109 -2.86 -19.43 14.44
N GLY A 110 -3.61 -19.98 13.47
CA GLY A 110 -5.04 -20.18 13.56
C GLY A 110 -5.88 -19.18 12.75
N VAL A 111 -5.28 -18.40 11.85
CA VAL A 111 -6.00 -17.62 10.84
C VAL A 111 -6.42 -18.54 9.69
N ALA A 112 -7.66 -18.44 9.22
CA ALA A 112 -8.12 -19.14 8.03
C ALA A 112 -7.86 -18.27 6.79
N LEU A 113 -7.40 -18.88 5.68
CA LEU A 113 -7.13 -18.17 4.44
C LEU A 113 -7.99 -18.71 3.30
N THR A 114 -8.58 -17.80 2.51
CA THR A 114 -9.07 -18.09 1.16
C THR A 114 -8.19 -17.34 0.17
N VAL A 115 -7.49 -18.08 -0.68
CA VAL A 115 -6.64 -17.54 -1.75
C VAL A 115 -7.38 -17.67 -3.07
N LEU A 116 -7.89 -16.56 -3.61
CA LEU A 116 -8.66 -16.53 -4.85
C LEU A 116 -7.77 -16.90 -6.05
N PRO A 117 -8.14 -17.89 -6.86
CA PRO A 117 -7.41 -18.24 -8.07
C PRO A 117 -7.72 -17.27 -9.22
N LEU A 118 -6.87 -17.29 -10.25
CA LEU A 118 -7.20 -16.67 -11.53
C LEU A 118 -8.27 -17.51 -12.26
N ASP A 119 -9.13 -16.83 -13.02
CA ASP A 119 -10.05 -17.47 -13.97
C ASP A 119 -9.30 -17.96 -15.23
N GLU A 120 -10.04 -18.51 -16.19
CA GLU A 120 -9.50 -18.98 -17.47
C GLU A 120 -8.85 -17.87 -18.33
N ASN A 121 -9.18 -16.60 -18.07
CA ASN A 121 -8.63 -15.41 -18.75
C ASN A 121 -7.46 -14.80 -17.99
N GLY A 122 -7.06 -15.38 -16.85
CA GLY A 122 -5.99 -14.85 -16.00
C GLY A 122 -6.42 -13.63 -15.17
N LEU A 123 -7.72 -13.51 -14.86
CA LEU A 123 -8.31 -12.41 -14.10
C LEU A 123 -8.92 -12.90 -12.79
N ILE A 124 -9.16 -11.98 -11.88
CA ILE A 124 -9.98 -12.20 -10.67
C ILE A 124 -11.12 -11.20 -10.71
N SER A 125 -12.35 -11.68 -10.69
CA SER A 125 -13.52 -10.81 -10.67
C SER A 125 -13.77 -10.24 -9.27
N SER A 126 -14.42 -9.09 -9.20
CA SER A 126 -14.82 -8.51 -7.91
C SER A 126 -15.85 -9.37 -7.19
N GLU A 127 -16.68 -10.09 -7.94
CA GLU A 127 -17.67 -11.01 -7.44
C GLU A 127 -17.05 -12.20 -6.70
N ALA A 128 -15.87 -12.67 -7.14
CA ALA A 128 -15.15 -13.74 -6.45
C ALA A 128 -14.75 -13.35 -5.00
N PHE A 129 -14.46 -12.08 -4.75
CA PHE A 129 -14.22 -11.59 -3.38
C PHE A 129 -15.49 -11.68 -2.54
N GLU A 130 -16.63 -11.24 -3.08
CA GLU A 130 -17.92 -11.29 -2.39
C GLU A 130 -18.32 -12.73 -2.04
N GLU A 131 -18.17 -13.66 -3.00
CA GLU A 131 -18.49 -15.08 -2.82
C GLU A 131 -17.58 -15.78 -1.82
N ALA A 132 -16.36 -15.27 -1.60
CA ALA A 132 -15.41 -15.81 -0.63
C ALA A 132 -15.64 -15.33 0.80
N ILE A 133 -16.45 -14.29 0.99
CA ILE A 133 -16.75 -13.73 2.31
C ILE A 133 -17.60 -14.73 3.12
N ARG A 134 -17.18 -15.00 4.34
CA ARG A 134 -17.82 -15.87 5.33
C ARG A 134 -18.18 -15.07 6.58
N PRO A 135 -19.02 -15.61 7.49
CA PRO A 135 -19.36 -14.93 8.75
C PRO A 135 -18.17 -14.63 9.67
N ASP A 136 -17.06 -15.37 9.52
CA ASP A 136 -15.81 -15.21 10.26
C ASP A 136 -14.73 -14.45 9.46
N THR A 137 -15.08 -13.87 8.31
CA THR A 137 -14.16 -13.03 7.53
C THR A 137 -14.00 -11.69 8.23
N GLU A 138 -12.75 -11.29 8.48
CA GLU A 138 -12.38 -10.02 9.12
C GLU A 138 -11.60 -9.09 8.19
N ALA A 139 -10.92 -9.64 7.15
CA ALA A 139 -10.12 -8.82 6.26
C ALA A 139 -10.09 -9.33 4.82
N VAL A 140 -9.93 -8.37 3.90
CA VAL A 140 -9.48 -8.60 2.52
C VAL A 140 -8.10 -7.96 2.37
N VAL A 141 -7.13 -8.72 1.88
CA VAL A 141 -5.78 -8.24 1.59
C VAL A 141 -5.47 -8.51 0.14
N CYS A 142 -5.29 -7.47 -0.68
CA CYS A 142 -4.99 -7.68 -2.09
C CYS A 142 -4.04 -6.64 -2.69
N THR A 143 -3.32 -7.05 -3.75
CA THR A 143 -2.57 -6.11 -4.59
C THR A 143 -3.52 -5.33 -5.48
N HIS A 144 -3.28 -4.03 -5.66
CA HIS A 144 -4.04 -3.25 -6.65
C HIS A 144 -3.66 -3.63 -8.08
N ALA A 145 -2.37 -3.87 -8.33
CA ALA A 145 -1.88 -4.30 -9.63
C ALA A 145 -0.74 -5.31 -9.49
N SER A 146 -0.78 -6.38 -10.28
CA SER A 146 0.23 -7.42 -10.26
C SER A 146 1.55 -6.95 -10.89
N ASN A 147 2.66 -7.17 -10.21
CA ASN A 147 3.99 -6.92 -10.75
C ASN A 147 4.41 -7.92 -11.84
N VAL A 148 3.69 -9.02 -12.01
CA VAL A 148 3.98 -10.08 -12.99
C VAL A 148 3.13 -9.93 -14.24
N THR A 149 1.79 -9.79 -14.07
CA THR A 149 0.85 -9.75 -15.20
C THR A 149 0.47 -8.33 -15.61
N GLY A 150 0.64 -7.33 -14.74
CA GLY A 150 0.15 -5.97 -14.95
C GLY A 150 -1.37 -5.82 -14.79
N THR A 151 -2.08 -6.92 -14.45
CA THR A 151 -3.52 -6.89 -14.22
C THR A 151 -3.84 -6.07 -12.97
N ALA A 152 -4.81 -5.17 -13.08
CA ALA A 152 -5.31 -4.36 -11.96
C ALA A 152 -6.68 -4.85 -11.49
N LEU A 153 -6.89 -4.85 -10.16
CA LEU A 153 -8.16 -5.17 -9.52
C LEU A 153 -9.04 -3.92 -9.40
N ASN A 154 -10.36 -4.10 -9.42
CA ASN A 154 -11.31 -3.02 -9.20
C ASN A 154 -11.51 -2.77 -7.70
N LEU A 155 -10.67 -1.91 -7.12
CA LEU A 155 -10.70 -1.60 -5.68
C LEU A 155 -12.03 -0.99 -5.22
N TYR A 156 -12.74 -0.24 -6.08
CA TYR A 156 -14.07 0.30 -5.73
C TYR A 156 -15.07 -0.80 -5.41
N ARG A 157 -15.14 -1.84 -6.26
CA ARG A 157 -16.06 -2.95 -6.07
C ARG A 157 -15.69 -3.81 -4.86
N ILE A 158 -14.41 -4.07 -4.69
CA ILE A 158 -13.90 -4.86 -3.55
C ILE A 158 -14.15 -4.09 -2.26
N GLY A 159 -13.84 -2.80 -2.22
CA GLY A 159 -14.06 -1.97 -1.04
C GLY A 159 -15.54 -1.77 -0.69
N GLU A 160 -16.45 -1.71 -1.69
CA GLU A 160 -17.89 -1.75 -1.44
C GLU A 160 -18.32 -3.06 -0.76
N ALA A 161 -17.75 -4.21 -1.17
CA ALA A 161 -18.00 -5.48 -0.51
C ALA A 161 -17.46 -5.47 0.93
N CYS A 162 -16.22 -5.04 1.14
CA CYS A 162 -15.63 -4.92 2.47
C CYS A 162 -16.50 -4.05 3.40
N LYS A 163 -16.93 -2.89 2.92
CA LYS A 163 -17.78 -1.98 3.69
C LYS A 163 -19.13 -2.61 4.10
N ARG A 164 -19.79 -3.32 3.15
CA ARG A 164 -21.09 -3.98 3.44
C ARG A 164 -20.97 -5.03 4.53
N HIS A 165 -19.83 -5.70 4.60
CA HIS A 165 -19.58 -6.79 5.56
C HIS A 165 -18.77 -6.34 6.80
N GLY A 166 -18.36 -5.06 6.88
CA GLY A 166 -17.59 -4.52 8.00
C GLY A 166 -16.15 -5.06 8.09
N LEU A 167 -15.55 -5.40 6.95
CA LEU A 167 -14.23 -6.02 6.85
C LEU A 167 -13.13 -4.97 6.74
N HIS A 168 -11.96 -5.25 7.26
CA HIS A 168 -10.75 -4.49 6.97
C HIS A 168 -10.30 -4.71 5.53
N PHE A 169 -9.95 -3.62 4.84
CA PHE A 169 -9.45 -3.65 3.47
C PHE A 169 -8.01 -3.13 3.39
N ILE A 170 -7.05 -4.04 3.19
CA ILE A 170 -5.61 -3.75 3.09
C ILE A 170 -5.15 -3.89 1.66
N VAL A 171 -4.52 -2.86 1.09
CA VAL A 171 -4.11 -2.80 -0.30
C VAL A 171 -2.59 -2.67 -0.44
N ASP A 172 -1.98 -3.60 -1.18
CA ASP A 172 -0.63 -3.43 -1.71
C ASP A 172 -0.67 -2.61 -3.00
N ALA A 173 -0.29 -1.33 -2.90
CA ALA A 173 -0.24 -0.39 -4.00
C ALA A 173 1.17 -0.22 -4.59
N SER A 174 2.09 -1.14 -4.33
CA SER A 174 3.50 -1.02 -4.75
C SER A 174 3.70 -0.83 -6.26
N GLN A 175 2.75 -1.29 -7.08
CA GLN A 175 2.79 -1.15 -8.54
C GLN A 175 1.89 -0.05 -9.07
N SER A 176 0.99 0.49 -8.26
CA SER A 176 -0.10 1.37 -8.72
C SER A 176 -0.09 2.75 -8.08
N ALA A 177 0.52 2.91 -6.90
CA ALA A 177 0.60 4.21 -6.23
C ALA A 177 1.27 5.25 -7.13
N GLY A 178 0.58 6.38 -7.32
CA GLY A 178 1.02 7.43 -8.20
C GLY A 178 0.87 7.14 -9.71
N ILE A 179 0.37 5.96 -10.13
CA ILE A 179 0.12 5.58 -11.53
C ILE A 179 -1.37 5.43 -11.78
N LEU A 180 -2.06 4.71 -10.88
CA LEU A 180 -3.52 4.58 -10.90
C LEU A 180 -4.11 5.40 -9.75
N PRO A 181 -5.28 6.02 -9.94
CA PRO A 181 -5.95 6.71 -8.86
C PRO A 181 -6.26 5.76 -7.70
N ILE A 182 -5.94 6.20 -6.49
CA ILE A 182 -6.29 5.50 -5.25
C ILE A 182 -6.91 6.54 -4.32
N ASP A 183 -8.18 6.38 -4.04
CA ASP A 183 -8.95 7.21 -3.11
C ASP A 183 -9.41 6.32 -1.96
N MET A 184 -8.71 6.41 -0.82
CA MET A 184 -8.97 5.52 0.32
C MET A 184 -10.40 5.63 0.83
N GLN A 185 -10.97 6.83 0.88
CA GLN A 185 -12.34 7.03 1.37
C GLN A 185 -13.37 6.48 0.37
N ALA A 186 -13.25 6.82 -0.91
CA ALA A 186 -14.18 6.36 -1.94
C ALA A 186 -14.10 4.85 -2.20
N MET A 187 -12.91 4.26 -2.03
CA MET A 187 -12.66 2.83 -2.18
C MET A 187 -12.81 2.04 -0.87
N ASN A 188 -13.13 2.71 0.25
CA ASN A 188 -13.26 2.11 1.58
C ASN A 188 -12.03 1.28 1.99
N ILE A 189 -10.83 1.86 1.82
CA ILE A 189 -9.56 1.22 2.12
C ILE A 189 -9.09 1.65 3.51
N ASP A 190 -8.78 0.70 4.39
CA ASP A 190 -8.27 0.97 5.74
C ASP A 190 -6.75 1.14 5.76
N ALA A 191 -6.03 0.42 4.89
CA ALA A 191 -4.58 0.53 4.82
C ALA A 191 -4.06 0.40 3.38
N VAL A 192 -3.21 1.36 2.98
CA VAL A 192 -2.46 1.34 1.71
C VAL A 192 -0.97 1.24 2.01
N SER A 193 -0.29 0.32 1.35
CA SER A 193 1.16 0.21 1.41
C SER A 193 1.79 0.37 0.03
N TYR A 194 2.91 1.08 -0.05
CA TYR A 194 3.68 1.21 -1.28
C TYR A 194 5.13 1.60 -1.00
N THR A 195 5.99 1.50 -2.01
CA THR A 195 7.38 1.97 -1.93
C THR A 195 7.51 3.31 -2.65
N HIS A 196 7.78 4.37 -1.90
CA HIS A 196 7.78 5.76 -2.40
C HIS A 196 8.70 5.98 -3.62
N LEU A 197 9.90 5.41 -3.61
CA LEU A 197 10.87 5.57 -4.71
C LEU A 197 10.43 4.99 -6.07
N ARG A 198 9.40 4.16 -6.11
CA ARG A 198 8.79 3.68 -7.36
C ARG A 198 7.75 4.66 -7.91
N ALA A 199 7.07 5.39 -7.04
CA ALA A 199 5.95 6.26 -7.38
C ALA A 199 6.33 7.61 -7.99
N HIS A 200 7.62 7.94 -8.09
CA HIS A 200 8.09 9.26 -8.50
C HIS A 200 7.77 9.67 -9.94
N GLU A 201 7.35 8.75 -10.82
CA GLU A 201 6.98 9.13 -12.20
C GLU A 201 5.68 9.95 -12.28
N THR A 202 4.80 9.83 -11.32
CA THR A 202 3.44 10.39 -11.40
C THR A 202 3.32 11.78 -10.79
N LEU A 203 4.18 12.11 -9.83
CA LEU A 203 4.20 13.46 -9.23
C LEU A 203 4.64 14.56 -10.21
N MET A 204 5.11 14.22 -11.42
CA MET A 204 5.46 15.20 -12.46
C MET A 204 4.28 15.61 -13.36
N ASN A 205 3.13 14.96 -13.25
CA ASN A 205 1.95 15.22 -14.08
C ASN A 205 0.80 15.89 -13.29
N LEU A 206 1.01 16.19 -12.03
CA LEU A 206 0.16 17.03 -11.19
C LEU A 206 0.78 18.41 -11.06
#